data_c2fed8d200f011a80278fe910c9e33fb
#
_entry.id   c2fed8d200f011a80278fe910c9e33fb
#
_cell.length_a   1.000
_cell.length_b   1.000
_cell.length_c   1.000
_cell.angle_alpha   90.00
_cell.angle_beta   90.00
_cell.angle_gamma   90.00
#
_symmetry.space_group_name_H-M   'P 1'
#
loop_
_entity.id
_entity.type
_entity.pdbx_description
1 polymer ?
#
loop_
_entity_poly.entity_id
_entity_poly.type
_entity_poly.pdbx_seq_one_letter_code
_entity_poly.pdbx_strand_id
1 'polypeptide(L)'
;MKKYFRQILALFILAGLTGHAQAQVNLSAETAGPTGVPGNVMGHMADVLGEKKVANLQVQQGQTLTNSVRNVAQGKTDIASAPIILPFLLSRGVGPYGKIGKKKGAELAANLRALWTYNAGGFYGFAYANKGWKSWADFKGKTIWNGPPRGAALNNARAVGILAAGLKDGKDYKGVQQNWGQLMTTLVDGSVDGFILPSTWPHPYPTTMTAAGKVNVYSLPKAAMESALAKKMFGVPGNIPIIVDRKDMGYEKQITLISEDNKLRGLGTAFTDVVHKKMSFDLVKKIVAAHISTLDRLKKRTAFMKAVGLAEMDPKKSSFCGKSKLKYHAGAVAAWKEAGYKLPACAQ
;
A
#
# COMPACT_ATOMS: atom_id res chain seq x y z
N MET A 1 -8.39 40.44 61.75
CA MET A 1 -7.96 40.73 60.38
C MET A 1 -6.81 39.82 59.81
N LYS A 2 -5.91 39.30 60.68
CA LYS A 2 -4.78 38.44 60.16
C LYS A 2 -5.16 37.00 59.78
N LYS A 3 -6.31 36.45 60.22
CA LYS A 3 -6.71 35.07 59.86
C LYS A 3 -7.35 34.93 58.48
N TYR A 4 -7.97 35.95 57.92
CA TYR A 4 -8.60 35.90 56.60
C TYR A 4 -7.61 36.11 55.47
N PHE A 5 -6.48 36.72 55.71
CA PHE A 5 -5.45 36.98 54.70
C PHE A 5 -4.68 35.69 54.29
N ARG A 6 -4.58 34.70 55.19
CA ARG A 6 -3.93 33.43 54.94
C ARG A 6 -4.81 32.45 54.13
N GLN A 7 -6.14 32.56 54.23
CA GLN A 7 -7.06 31.70 53.47
C GLN A 7 -7.25 32.16 52.05
N ILE A 8 -7.13 33.43 51.72
CA ILE A 8 -7.22 33.97 50.36
C ILE A 8 -5.97 33.64 49.55
N LEU A 9 -4.78 33.57 50.16
CA LEU A 9 -3.55 33.21 49.48
C LEU A 9 -3.46 31.72 49.11
N ALA A 10 -4.14 30.83 49.83
CA ALA A 10 -4.21 29.41 49.54
C ALA A 10 -5.15 29.07 48.39
N LEU A 11 -6.20 29.89 48.13
CA LEU A 11 -7.11 29.68 47.00
C LEU A 11 -6.54 30.11 45.66
N PHE A 12 -5.58 31.07 45.63
CA PHE A 12 -4.95 31.51 44.38
C PHE A 12 -3.84 30.58 43.87
N ILE A 13 -3.29 29.69 44.71
CA ILE A 13 -2.24 28.74 44.29
C ILE A 13 -2.85 27.46 43.65
N LEU A 14 -4.11 27.13 43.91
CA LEU A 14 -4.79 25.99 43.30
C LEU A 14 -5.36 26.29 41.89
N ALA A 15 -5.49 27.55 41.51
CA ALA A 15 -6.03 27.93 40.20
C ALA A 15 -4.98 27.91 39.05
N GLY A 16 -3.71 27.68 39.35
CA GLY A 16 -2.60 27.74 38.37
C GLY A 16 -2.18 26.39 37.77
N LEU A 17 -2.79 25.28 38.16
CA LEU A 17 -2.38 23.92 37.76
C LEU A 17 -3.40 23.18 36.87
N THR A 18 -4.35 23.86 36.25
CA THR A 18 -5.10 23.27 35.15
C THR A 18 -4.20 23.24 33.94
N GLY A 19 -3.16 22.41 33.98
CA GLY A 19 -2.50 21.96 32.77
C GLY A 19 -3.62 21.40 31.89
N HIS A 20 -3.90 22.07 30.77
CA HIS A 20 -4.80 21.58 29.74
C HIS A 20 -4.19 20.28 29.25
N ALA A 21 -4.58 19.15 29.81
CA ALA A 21 -4.36 17.85 29.22
C ALA A 21 -5.05 17.92 27.84
N GLN A 22 -4.30 18.29 26.82
CA GLN A 22 -4.82 18.33 25.47
C GLN A 22 -5.20 16.90 25.13
N ALA A 23 -6.50 16.61 25.11
CA ALA A 23 -7.01 15.28 24.82
C ALA A 23 -6.44 14.83 23.47
N GLN A 24 -5.78 13.69 23.48
CA GLN A 24 -5.20 13.13 22.28
C GLN A 24 -6.31 12.90 21.24
N VAL A 25 -6.10 13.36 20.00
CA VAL A 25 -7.09 13.24 18.94
C VAL A 25 -7.27 11.77 18.59
N ASN A 26 -8.51 11.29 18.54
CA ASN A 26 -8.83 9.95 18.02
C ASN A 26 -9.01 10.01 16.51
N LEU A 27 -8.32 9.13 15.79
CA LEU A 27 -8.38 8.98 14.35
C LEU A 27 -8.71 7.54 13.97
N SER A 28 -9.46 7.38 12.91
CA SER A 28 -9.74 6.09 12.28
C SER A 28 -8.85 5.88 11.05
N ALA A 29 -8.37 4.65 10.85
CA ALA A 29 -7.62 4.29 9.66
C ALA A 29 -8.07 2.96 9.05
N GLU A 30 -8.00 2.85 7.74
CA GLU A 30 -8.28 1.62 7.00
C GLU A 30 -7.07 1.20 6.16
N THR A 31 -6.70 -0.10 6.24
CA THR A 31 -5.58 -0.66 5.49
C THR A 31 -5.85 -2.09 5.02
N ALA A 32 -4.98 -2.59 4.14
CA ALA A 32 -4.97 -3.98 3.70
C ALA A 32 -4.59 -4.94 4.86
N GLY A 33 -4.33 -6.21 4.54
CA GLY A 33 -3.95 -7.21 5.55
C GLY A 33 -2.67 -6.82 6.32
N PRO A 34 -2.56 -7.25 7.58
CA PRO A 34 -1.48 -6.86 8.48
C PRO A 34 -0.09 -7.33 8.02
N THR A 35 -0.03 -8.41 7.25
CA THR A 35 1.23 -9.01 6.76
C THR A 35 1.81 -8.31 5.53
N GLY A 36 1.05 -7.44 4.86
CA GLY A 36 1.51 -6.68 3.70
C GLY A 36 2.19 -5.35 4.07
N VAL A 37 2.83 -4.71 3.07
CA VAL A 37 3.49 -3.41 3.25
C VAL A 37 2.53 -2.34 3.80
N PRO A 38 1.31 -2.14 3.23
CA PRO A 38 0.39 -1.12 3.74
C PRO A 38 -0.03 -1.35 5.20
N GLY A 39 -0.26 -2.61 5.59
CA GLY A 39 -0.60 -2.96 6.97
C GLY A 39 0.53 -2.66 7.94
N ASN A 40 1.79 -2.92 7.55
CA ASN A 40 2.97 -2.61 8.36
C ASN A 40 3.20 -1.09 8.47
N VAL A 41 3.02 -0.32 7.40
CA VAL A 41 3.12 1.14 7.43
C VAL A 41 2.07 1.73 8.38
N MET A 42 0.80 1.33 8.24
CA MET A 42 -0.30 1.86 9.05
C MET A 42 -0.19 1.44 10.52
N GLY A 43 0.17 0.17 10.79
CA GLY A 43 0.40 -0.30 12.17
C GLY A 43 1.57 0.41 12.85
N HIS A 44 2.66 0.67 12.12
CA HIS A 44 3.77 1.47 12.62
C HIS A 44 3.32 2.89 12.98
N MET A 45 2.48 3.50 12.13
CA MET A 45 1.96 4.84 12.41
C MET A 45 1.06 4.88 13.65
N ALA A 46 0.24 3.85 13.87
CA ALA A 46 -0.57 3.76 15.09
C ALA A 46 0.31 3.76 16.34
N ASP A 47 1.35 2.92 16.34
CA ASP A 47 2.31 2.86 17.46
C ASP A 47 3.00 4.21 17.69
N VAL A 48 3.55 4.81 16.63
CA VAL A 48 4.33 6.05 16.72
C VAL A 48 3.48 7.26 17.13
N LEU A 49 2.27 7.38 16.58
CA LEU A 49 1.38 8.50 16.93
C LEU A 49 0.92 8.42 18.38
N GLY A 50 0.67 7.20 18.89
CA GLY A 50 0.35 6.97 20.31
C GLY A 50 1.54 7.32 21.22
N GLU A 51 2.72 6.80 20.94
CA GLU A 51 3.95 7.05 21.70
C GLU A 51 4.31 8.55 21.76
N LYS A 52 4.18 9.25 20.62
CA LYS A 52 4.46 10.69 20.52
C LYS A 52 3.30 11.58 21.00
N LYS A 53 2.21 10.98 21.47
CA LYS A 53 0.99 11.68 21.92
C LYS A 53 0.40 12.63 20.87
N VAL A 54 0.58 12.31 19.58
CA VAL A 54 0.03 13.09 18.46
C VAL A 54 -1.44 12.74 18.23
N ALA A 55 -1.76 11.44 18.14
CA ALA A 55 -3.11 10.93 17.96
C ALA A 55 -3.20 9.48 18.43
N ASN A 56 -4.41 9.05 18.79
CA ASN A 56 -4.76 7.64 18.98
C ASN A 56 -5.34 7.12 17.65
N LEU A 57 -4.57 6.33 16.89
CA LEU A 57 -4.97 5.84 15.58
C LEU A 57 -5.56 4.42 15.67
N GLN A 58 -6.87 4.30 15.46
CA GLN A 58 -7.57 3.01 15.41
C GLN A 58 -7.53 2.44 14.01
N VAL A 59 -6.83 1.32 13.81
CA VAL A 59 -6.57 0.73 12.50
C VAL A 59 -7.48 -0.46 12.22
N GLN A 60 -8.34 -0.34 11.20
CA GLN A 60 -9.11 -1.44 10.63
C GLN A 60 -8.30 -2.10 9.51
N GLN A 61 -7.85 -3.33 9.75
CA GLN A 61 -7.05 -4.11 8.82
C GLN A 61 -7.94 -5.00 7.92
N GLY A 62 -7.33 -5.58 6.85
CA GLY A 62 -8.01 -6.52 5.95
C GLY A 62 -9.00 -5.88 4.98
N GLN A 63 -9.01 -4.55 4.88
CA GLN A 63 -10.00 -3.81 4.10
C GLN A 63 -9.75 -3.89 2.58
N THR A 64 -10.83 -3.78 1.81
CA THR A 64 -10.74 -3.56 0.36
C THR A 64 -10.49 -2.08 0.10
N LEU A 65 -9.26 -1.71 -0.22
CA LEU A 65 -8.78 -0.33 -0.30
C LEU A 65 -9.58 0.56 -1.27
N THR A 66 -10.27 -0.02 -2.24
CA THR A 66 -11.23 0.70 -3.09
C THR A 66 -12.35 1.37 -2.27
N ASN A 67 -12.86 0.71 -1.24
CA ASN A 67 -13.84 1.28 -0.33
C ASN A 67 -13.18 2.28 0.61
N SER A 68 -12.01 1.95 1.14
CA SER A 68 -11.25 2.81 2.06
C SER A 68 -10.95 4.19 1.47
N VAL A 69 -10.47 4.23 0.22
CA VAL A 69 -10.26 5.51 -0.51
C VAL A 69 -11.55 6.33 -0.64
N ARG A 70 -12.67 5.67 -0.94
CA ARG A 70 -13.98 6.33 -1.01
C ARG A 70 -14.42 6.83 0.36
N ASN A 71 -14.20 6.06 1.42
CA ASN A 71 -14.56 6.45 2.79
C ASN A 71 -13.81 7.70 3.22
N VAL A 72 -12.51 7.79 2.96
CA VAL A 72 -11.73 9.03 3.23
C VAL A 72 -12.24 10.19 2.37
N ALA A 73 -12.50 9.97 1.08
CA ALA A 73 -13.04 11.02 0.20
C ALA A 73 -14.41 11.55 0.65
N GLN A 74 -15.18 10.76 1.41
CA GLN A 74 -16.47 11.10 2.00
C GLN A 74 -16.36 11.61 3.44
N GLY A 75 -15.17 11.61 4.06
CA GLY A 75 -14.96 11.99 5.46
C GLY A 75 -15.48 10.97 6.47
N LYS A 76 -15.62 9.69 6.09
CA LYS A 76 -16.08 8.59 6.97
C LYS A 76 -14.95 7.90 7.70
N THR A 77 -13.74 8.00 7.18
CA THR A 77 -12.50 7.48 7.73
C THR A 77 -11.45 8.58 7.58
N ASP A 78 -10.57 8.74 8.56
CA ASP A 78 -9.60 9.82 8.57
C ASP A 78 -8.40 9.54 7.67
N ILE A 79 -7.86 8.31 7.70
CA ILE A 79 -6.68 7.91 6.95
C ILE A 79 -6.96 6.58 6.24
N ALA A 80 -6.45 6.41 5.01
CA ALA A 80 -6.46 5.10 4.37
C ALA A 80 -5.20 4.87 3.54
N SER A 81 -4.72 3.62 3.57
CA SER A 81 -3.72 3.17 2.60
C SER A 81 -4.35 3.08 1.20
N ALA A 82 -3.68 3.61 0.20
CA ALA A 82 -4.20 3.70 -1.15
C ALA A 82 -3.14 3.38 -2.21
N PRO A 83 -3.31 2.34 -3.04
CA PRO A 83 -2.63 2.30 -4.32
C PRO A 83 -2.88 3.61 -5.09
N ILE A 84 -1.84 4.24 -5.61
CA ILE A 84 -1.95 5.57 -6.28
C ILE A 84 -2.95 5.54 -7.46
N ILE A 85 -3.16 4.38 -8.06
CA ILE A 85 -4.18 4.20 -9.10
C ILE A 85 -5.61 4.49 -8.61
N LEU A 86 -5.94 4.24 -7.33
CA LEU A 86 -7.33 4.34 -6.85
C LEU A 86 -7.86 5.77 -6.86
N PRO A 87 -7.18 6.80 -6.36
CA PRO A 87 -7.59 8.19 -6.53
C PRO A 87 -7.76 8.59 -8.00
N PHE A 88 -6.90 8.07 -8.90
CA PHE A 88 -7.01 8.31 -10.33
C PHE A 88 -8.28 7.67 -10.94
N LEU A 89 -8.57 6.40 -10.64
CA LEU A 89 -9.78 5.73 -11.10
C LEU A 89 -11.05 6.38 -10.54
N LEU A 90 -11.02 6.79 -9.27
CA LEU A 90 -12.11 7.53 -8.64
C LEU A 90 -12.38 8.84 -9.36
N SER A 91 -11.34 9.62 -9.68
CA SER A 91 -11.49 10.90 -10.38
C SER A 91 -12.12 10.77 -11.77
N ARG A 92 -12.06 9.59 -12.37
CA ARG A 92 -12.64 9.30 -13.67
C ARG A 92 -13.99 8.58 -13.60
N GLY A 93 -14.36 8.08 -12.42
CA GLY A 93 -15.56 7.24 -12.24
C GLY A 93 -15.51 5.96 -13.08
N VAL A 94 -14.35 5.29 -13.14
CA VAL A 94 -14.16 4.08 -13.95
C VAL A 94 -13.67 2.90 -13.10
N GLY A 95 -13.67 1.70 -13.69
CA GLY A 95 -13.28 0.48 -12.99
C GLY A 95 -14.18 0.23 -11.77
N PRO A 96 -13.61 0.04 -10.56
CA PRO A 96 -14.41 -0.22 -9.36
C PRO A 96 -15.34 0.94 -8.97
N TYR A 97 -15.14 2.12 -9.51
CA TYR A 97 -15.93 3.32 -9.26
C TYR A 97 -16.90 3.67 -10.41
N GLY A 98 -17.09 2.79 -11.39
CA GLY A 98 -17.96 3.02 -12.54
C GLY A 98 -19.39 3.42 -12.17
N LYS A 99 -19.95 2.83 -11.11
CA LYS A 99 -21.31 3.17 -10.61
C LYS A 99 -21.41 4.58 -10.00
N ILE A 100 -20.27 5.18 -9.59
CA ILE A 100 -20.23 6.53 -9.03
C ILE A 100 -20.35 7.58 -10.14
N GLY A 101 -19.83 7.26 -11.33
CA GLY A 101 -19.81 8.15 -12.48
C GLY A 101 -18.72 9.22 -12.39
N LYS A 102 -18.41 9.83 -13.54
CA LYS A 102 -17.28 10.76 -13.70
C LYS A 102 -17.42 12.02 -12.85
N LYS A 103 -18.59 12.67 -12.85
CA LYS A 103 -18.80 13.94 -12.11
C LYS A 103 -18.60 13.75 -10.62
N LYS A 104 -19.36 12.83 -10.03
CA LYS A 104 -19.29 12.56 -8.58
C LYS A 104 -17.93 11.97 -8.16
N GLY A 105 -17.32 11.13 -9.00
CA GLY A 105 -15.99 10.58 -8.78
C GLY A 105 -14.92 11.68 -8.75
N ALA A 106 -14.98 12.66 -9.65
CA ALA A 106 -14.06 13.79 -9.65
C ALA A 106 -14.19 14.67 -8.40
N GLU A 107 -15.44 14.96 -7.96
CA GLU A 107 -15.72 15.69 -6.72
C GLU A 107 -15.12 14.98 -5.50
N LEU A 108 -15.32 13.67 -5.37
CA LEU A 108 -14.79 12.88 -4.28
C LEU A 108 -13.25 12.84 -4.31
N ALA A 109 -12.65 12.57 -5.46
CA ALA A 109 -11.20 12.52 -5.59
C ALA A 109 -10.51 13.85 -5.25
N ALA A 110 -11.18 15.00 -5.54
CA ALA A 110 -10.69 16.32 -5.18
C ALA A 110 -10.59 16.56 -3.67
N ASN A 111 -11.21 15.71 -2.85
CA ASN A 111 -11.11 15.77 -1.40
C ASN A 111 -9.87 15.04 -0.85
N LEU A 112 -9.23 14.19 -1.64
CA LEU A 112 -8.09 13.39 -1.19
C LEU A 112 -6.79 14.18 -1.22
N ARG A 113 -5.94 13.93 -0.20
CA ARG A 113 -4.55 14.42 -0.13
C ARG A 113 -3.65 13.30 0.34
N ALA A 114 -2.44 13.24 -0.22
CA ALA A 114 -1.41 12.28 0.17
C ALA A 114 -0.62 12.75 1.39
N LEU A 115 -0.13 11.81 2.18
CA LEU A 115 0.79 12.04 3.30
C LEU A 115 2.24 11.71 2.92
N TRP A 116 2.46 10.53 2.33
CA TRP A 116 3.75 9.98 1.87
C TRP A 116 3.51 8.95 0.78
N THR A 117 4.60 8.50 0.15
CA THR A 117 4.57 7.44 -0.86
C THR A 117 5.52 6.31 -0.51
N TYR A 118 5.18 5.10 -0.94
CA TYR A 118 6.00 3.90 -0.79
C TYR A 118 5.67 2.85 -1.84
N ASN A 119 6.59 1.90 -2.08
CA ASN A 119 6.42 0.83 -3.04
C ASN A 119 6.07 -0.48 -2.33
N ALA A 120 5.01 -1.16 -2.77
CA ALA A 120 4.49 -2.36 -2.13
C ALA A 120 4.89 -3.67 -2.82
N GLY A 121 5.98 -3.64 -3.60
CA GLY A 121 6.46 -4.81 -4.35
C GLY A 121 5.81 -4.99 -5.71
N GLY A 122 6.17 -6.08 -6.38
CA GLY A 122 5.67 -6.45 -7.70
C GLY A 122 4.72 -7.65 -7.67
N PHE A 123 3.83 -7.73 -8.65
CA PHE A 123 2.98 -8.89 -8.89
C PHE A 123 3.73 -9.91 -9.73
N TYR A 124 3.69 -11.18 -9.30
CA TYR A 124 4.36 -12.32 -9.92
C TYR A 124 3.46 -13.55 -9.91
N GLY A 125 3.74 -14.51 -10.79
CA GLY A 125 3.13 -15.83 -10.73
C GLY A 125 3.86 -16.73 -9.72
N PHE A 126 3.10 -17.58 -9.03
CA PHE A 126 3.62 -18.59 -8.10
C PHE A 126 2.89 -19.90 -8.28
N ALA A 127 3.62 -21.01 -8.19
CA ALA A 127 3.04 -22.33 -8.05
C ALA A 127 3.98 -23.23 -7.26
N TYR A 128 3.45 -24.27 -6.62
CA TYR A 128 4.30 -25.29 -6.00
C TYR A 128 5.07 -26.07 -7.07
N ALA A 129 6.33 -26.39 -6.81
CA ALA A 129 7.21 -27.04 -7.77
C ALA A 129 6.72 -28.43 -8.20
N ASN A 130 5.99 -29.16 -7.32
CA ASN A 130 5.39 -30.46 -7.60
C ASN A 130 4.27 -30.41 -8.67
N LYS A 131 3.76 -29.23 -9.02
CA LYS A 131 2.82 -29.06 -10.16
C LYS A 131 3.53 -29.23 -11.52
N GLY A 132 4.87 -29.22 -11.55
CA GLY A 132 5.66 -29.43 -12.76
C GLY A 132 5.61 -28.31 -13.80
N TRP A 133 5.04 -27.13 -13.48
CA TRP A 133 4.89 -26.01 -14.42
C TRP A 133 6.24 -25.41 -14.77
N LYS A 134 6.45 -25.17 -16.07
CA LYS A 134 7.72 -24.67 -16.65
C LYS A 134 7.64 -23.20 -17.10
N SER A 135 6.44 -22.69 -17.31
CA SER A 135 6.21 -21.36 -17.87
C SER A 135 4.87 -20.77 -17.47
N TRP A 136 4.62 -19.52 -17.85
CA TRP A 136 3.32 -18.89 -17.72
C TRP A 136 2.21 -19.59 -18.53
N ALA A 137 2.55 -20.31 -19.61
CA ALA A 137 1.55 -21.04 -20.38
C ALA A 137 0.84 -22.13 -19.57
N ASP A 138 1.50 -22.67 -18.56
CA ASP A 138 0.96 -23.73 -17.70
C ASP A 138 -0.13 -23.26 -16.75
N PHE A 139 -0.32 -21.93 -16.61
CA PHE A 139 -1.43 -21.35 -15.87
C PHE A 139 -2.77 -21.52 -16.62
N LYS A 140 -2.75 -21.81 -17.92
CA LYS A 140 -3.95 -22.03 -18.72
C LYS A 140 -4.74 -23.24 -18.23
N GLY A 141 -6.05 -23.06 -18.09
CA GLY A 141 -6.97 -24.09 -17.59
C GLY A 141 -6.93 -24.32 -16.07
N LYS A 142 -6.13 -23.55 -15.33
CA LYS A 142 -5.94 -23.74 -13.88
C LYS A 142 -6.80 -22.82 -13.05
N THR A 143 -6.94 -23.17 -11.76
CA THR A 143 -7.57 -22.32 -10.74
C THR A 143 -6.52 -21.46 -10.08
N ILE A 144 -6.60 -20.14 -10.27
CA ILE A 144 -5.56 -19.17 -9.87
C ILE A 144 -6.12 -18.15 -8.91
N TRP A 145 -5.53 -18.06 -7.70
CA TRP A 145 -5.83 -16.94 -6.83
C TRP A 145 -5.24 -15.65 -7.41
N ASN A 146 -6.07 -14.63 -7.59
CA ASN A 146 -5.66 -13.39 -8.26
C ASN A 146 -6.10 -12.10 -7.55
N GLY A 147 -6.41 -12.18 -6.26
CA GLY A 147 -6.66 -11.00 -5.43
C GLY A 147 -8.05 -10.93 -4.82
N PRO A 148 -8.31 -9.87 -4.03
CA PRO A 148 -9.63 -9.60 -3.50
C PRO A 148 -10.61 -9.20 -4.61
N PRO A 149 -11.92 -9.49 -4.45
CA PRO A 149 -12.92 -9.10 -5.44
C PRO A 149 -12.98 -7.57 -5.59
N ARG A 150 -13.01 -7.07 -6.84
CA ARG A 150 -13.16 -5.65 -7.19
C ARG A 150 -12.04 -4.72 -6.68
N GLY A 151 -10.90 -5.26 -6.25
CA GLY A 151 -9.76 -4.47 -5.77
C GLY A 151 -8.80 -4.05 -6.89
N ALA A 152 -7.89 -3.11 -6.59
CA ALA A 152 -6.78 -2.76 -7.49
C ALA A 152 -5.85 -3.96 -7.71
N ALA A 153 -5.65 -4.80 -6.71
CA ALA A 153 -4.83 -6.00 -6.80
C ALA A 153 -5.34 -6.99 -7.85
N LEU A 154 -6.66 -7.21 -7.95
CA LEU A 154 -7.25 -8.04 -9.01
C LEU A 154 -6.91 -7.52 -10.41
N ASN A 155 -6.99 -6.20 -10.62
CA ASN A 155 -6.65 -5.60 -11.90
C ASN A 155 -5.18 -5.79 -12.25
N ASN A 156 -4.27 -5.65 -11.28
CA ASN A 156 -2.85 -5.87 -11.47
C ASN A 156 -2.52 -7.34 -11.75
N ALA A 157 -3.12 -8.27 -11.01
CA ALA A 157 -2.94 -9.70 -11.26
C ALA A 157 -3.41 -10.11 -12.67
N ARG A 158 -4.58 -9.62 -13.10
CA ARG A 158 -5.09 -9.82 -14.47
C ARG A 158 -4.17 -9.21 -15.52
N ALA A 159 -3.65 -8.01 -15.25
CA ALA A 159 -2.69 -7.35 -16.13
C ALA A 159 -1.40 -8.16 -16.27
N VAL A 160 -0.90 -8.73 -15.20
CA VAL A 160 0.30 -9.61 -15.21
C VAL A 160 0.04 -10.87 -16.03
N GLY A 161 -1.10 -11.56 -15.85
CA GLY A 161 -1.45 -12.73 -16.68
C GLY A 161 -1.50 -12.41 -18.17
N ILE A 162 -2.08 -11.25 -18.54
CA ILE A 162 -2.14 -10.79 -19.93
C ILE A 162 -0.74 -10.44 -20.46
N LEU A 163 0.07 -9.72 -19.68
CA LEU A 163 1.45 -9.36 -20.07
C LEU A 163 2.33 -10.59 -20.24
N ALA A 164 2.19 -11.57 -19.35
CA ALA A 164 3.05 -12.74 -19.30
C ALA A 164 2.84 -13.69 -20.49
N ALA A 165 1.57 -13.99 -20.81
CA ALA A 165 1.22 -14.99 -21.82
C ALA A 165 -0.15 -14.77 -22.46
N GLY A 166 -0.70 -13.55 -22.44
CA GLY A 166 -2.02 -13.25 -23.01
C GLY A 166 -3.20 -13.85 -22.21
N LEU A 167 -2.97 -14.39 -21.02
CA LEU A 167 -3.95 -15.12 -20.23
C LEU A 167 -5.04 -14.20 -19.65
N LYS A 168 -6.30 -14.51 -19.94
CA LYS A 168 -7.48 -13.75 -19.50
C LYS A 168 -8.24 -14.54 -18.44
N ASP A 169 -8.46 -13.91 -17.28
CA ASP A 169 -9.30 -14.43 -16.21
C ASP A 169 -10.73 -14.69 -16.69
N GLY A 170 -11.29 -15.85 -16.34
CA GLY A 170 -12.61 -16.32 -16.75
C GLY A 170 -12.67 -16.90 -18.17
N LYS A 171 -11.58 -16.81 -18.96
CA LYS A 171 -11.47 -17.42 -20.29
C LYS A 171 -10.34 -18.46 -20.35
N ASP A 172 -9.14 -18.07 -19.98
CA ASP A 172 -7.96 -18.91 -20.11
C ASP A 172 -7.59 -19.59 -18.77
N TYR A 173 -8.02 -19.05 -17.66
CA TYR A 173 -7.91 -19.65 -16.33
C TYR A 173 -9.10 -19.24 -15.45
N LYS A 174 -9.38 -20.01 -14.39
CA LYS A 174 -10.41 -19.70 -13.40
C LYS A 174 -9.80 -18.87 -12.26
N GLY A 175 -10.09 -17.57 -12.24
CA GLY A 175 -9.65 -16.69 -11.14
C GLY A 175 -10.46 -16.91 -9.87
N VAL A 176 -9.78 -17.04 -8.73
CA VAL A 176 -10.36 -17.10 -7.39
C VAL A 176 -10.08 -15.76 -6.69
N GLN A 177 -11.14 -15.10 -6.25
CA GLN A 177 -11.08 -13.83 -5.54
C GLN A 177 -11.52 -14.03 -4.09
N GLN A 178 -10.62 -13.76 -3.17
CA GLN A 178 -10.85 -13.84 -1.72
C GLN A 178 -10.23 -12.64 -1.03
N ASN A 179 -10.77 -12.25 0.12
CA ASN A 179 -10.21 -11.15 0.90
C ASN A 179 -8.80 -11.48 1.42
N TRP A 180 -7.99 -10.45 1.66
CA TRP A 180 -6.61 -10.61 2.14
C TRP A 180 -6.48 -11.43 3.42
N GLY A 181 -7.47 -11.40 4.31
CA GLY A 181 -7.48 -12.19 5.55
C GLY A 181 -7.49 -13.70 5.31
N GLN A 182 -7.99 -14.16 4.16
CA GLN A 182 -8.06 -15.58 3.79
C GLN A 182 -6.80 -16.07 3.07
N LEU A 183 -5.98 -15.16 2.52
CA LEU A 183 -4.85 -15.53 1.67
C LEU A 183 -3.87 -16.47 2.36
N MET A 184 -3.50 -16.21 3.62
CA MET A 184 -2.49 -17.04 4.31
C MET A 184 -2.89 -18.51 4.39
N THR A 185 -4.17 -18.81 4.62
CA THR A 185 -4.70 -20.16 4.58
C THR A 185 -4.69 -20.70 3.16
N THR A 186 -5.17 -19.91 2.18
CA THR A 186 -5.25 -20.32 0.77
C THR A 186 -3.88 -20.62 0.16
N LEU A 187 -2.81 -20.00 0.66
CA LEU A 187 -1.44 -20.31 0.21
C LEU A 187 -1.06 -21.77 0.39
N VAL A 188 -1.65 -22.48 1.37
CA VAL A 188 -1.21 -23.81 1.78
C VAL A 188 -2.31 -24.87 1.78
N ASP A 189 -3.59 -24.51 1.61
CA ASP A 189 -4.73 -25.42 1.70
C ASP A 189 -5.00 -26.25 0.42
N GLY A 190 -4.29 -25.96 -0.67
CA GLY A 190 -4.42 -26.66 -1.94
C GLY A 190 -5.71 -26.33 -2.71
N SER A 191 -6.51 -25.36 -2.28
CA SER A 191 -7.78 -24.95 -2.93
C SER A 191 -7.60 -24.30 -4.29
N VAL A 192 -6.37 -23.86 -4.61
CA VAL A 192 -6.00 -23.29 -5.92
C VAL A 192 -4.72 -23.96 -6.45
N ASP A 193 -4.56 -23.93 -7.78
CA ASP A 193 -3.38 -24.52 -8.42
C ASP A 193 -2.17 -23.60 -8.40
N GLY A 194 -2.40 -22.30 -8.39
CA GLY A 194 -1.35 -21.28 -8.42
C GLY A 194 -1.87 -19.91 -8.02
N PHE A 195 -0.96 -18.93 -8.06
CA PHE A 195 -1.23 -17.60 -7.54
C PHE A 195 -0.65 -16.54 -8.48
N ILE A 196 -1.34 -15.41 -8.61
CA ILE A 196 -0.77 -14.16 -9.12
C ILE A 196 -0.95 -13.12 -8.02
N LEU A 197 0.11 -12.82 -7.27
CA LEU A 197 0.04 -12.01 -6.07
C LEU A 197 1.24 -11.06 -5.93
N PRO A 198 1.09 -9.97 -5.14
CA PRO A 198 2.19 -9.04 -4.88
C PRO A 198 3.18 -9.64 -3.87
N SER A 199 4.47 -9.37 -4.08
CA SER A 199 5.52 -9.71 -3.13
C SER A 199 6.64 -8.67 -3.17
N THR A 200 7.24 -8.41 -2.01
CA THR A 200 8.61 -7.93 -1.87
C THR A 200 9.52 -9.13 -1.62
N TRP A 201 10.83 -8.91 -1.51
CA TRP A 201 11.79 -9.99 -1.26
C TRP A 201 12.74 -9.61 -0.13
N PRO A 202 12.72 -10.36 1.00
CA PRO A 202 11.78 -11.46 1.35
C PRO A 202 10.33 -10.96 1.59
N HIS A 203 9.35 -11.88 1.77
CA HIS A 203 7.96 -11.55 2.11
C HIS A 203 7.25 -12.71 2.83
N PRO A 204 6.26 -12.46 3.70
CA PRO A 204 5.49 -13.51 4.38
C PRO A 204 4.84 -14.54 3.45
N TYR A 205 4.35 -14.14 2.27
CA TYR A 205 3.69 -15.07 1.34
C TYR A 205 4.64 -16.16 0.84
N PRO A 206 5.79 -15.87 0.19
CA PRO A 206 6.75 -16.90 -0.17
C PRO A 206 7.31 -17.64 1.06
N THR A 207 7.47 -16.98 2.21
CA THR A 207 7.89 -17.67 3.45
C THR A 207 6.89 -18.75 3.87
N THR A 208 5.59 -18.44 3.87
CA THR A 208 4.52 -19.40 4.18
C THR A 208 4.48 -20.54 3.15
N MET A 209 4.55 -20.22 1.86
CA MET A 209 4.56 -21.24 0.81
C MET A 209 5.77 -22.15 0.93
N THR A 210 6.97 -21.61 1.17
CA THR A 210 8.21 -22.40 1.26
C THR A 210 8.29 -23.27 2.51
N ALA A 211 7.55 -22.96 3.56
CA ALA A 211 7.37 -23.84 4.71
C ALA A 211 6.53 -25.09 4.36
N ALA A 212 5.61 -24.98 3.40
CA ALA A 212 4.77 -26.09 2.95
C ALA A 212 5.39 -26.89 1.78
N GLY A 213 6.35 -26.33 1.03
CA GLY A 213 7.00 -27.03 -0.07
C GLY A 213 7.88 -26.14 -0.95
N LYS A 214 8.55 -26.73 -1.93
CA LYS A 214 9.32 -25.96 -2.94
C LYS A 214 8.37 -25.19 -3.86
N VAL A 215 8.75 -23.96 -4.21
CA VAL A 215 7.93 -23.01 -4.97
C VAL A 215 8.65 -22.55 -6.23
N ASN A 216 7.94 -22.49 -7.33
CA ASN A 216 8.36 -21.80 -8.53
C ASN A 216 7.77 -20.39 -8.54
N VAL A 217 8.59 -19.39 -8.83
CA VAL A 217 8.14 -18.02 -9.08
C VAL A 217 8.43 -17.65 -10.54
N TYR A 218 7.45 -17.05 -11.19
CA TYR A 218 7.48 -16.79 -12.64
C TYR A 218 7.70 -15.31 -12.90
N SER A 219 8.84 -15.01 -13.56
CA SER A 219 9.16 -13.67 -14.04
C SER A 219 8.29 -13.31 -15.25
N LEU A 220 7.92 -12.05 -15.40
CA LEU A 220 7.44 -11.55 -16.68
C LEU A 220 8.58 -11.69 -17.72
N PRO A 221 8.27 -12.14 -18.97
CA PRO A 221 9.25 -12.19 -20.03
C PRO A 221 9.85 -10.80 -20.32
N LYS A 222 11.13 -10.75 -20.68
CA LYS A 222 11.80 -9.47 -21.01
C LYS A 222 11.07 -8.74 -22.14
N ALA A 223 10.73 -9.44 -23.20
CA ALA A 223 9.96 -8.89 -24.32
C ALA A 223 8.59 -8.33 -23.90
N ALA A 224 7.93 -8.98 -22.94
CA ALA A 224 6.65 -8.49 -22.39
C ALA A 224 6.80 -7.14 -21.70
N MET A 225 7.88 -6.93 -20.94
CA MET A 225 8.17 -5.65 -20.24
C MET A 225 8.47 -4.50 -21.22
N GLU A 226 8.99 -4.80 -22.39
CA GLU A 226 9.33 -3.82 -23.44
C GLU A 226 8.16 -3.56 -24.41
N SER A 227 7.09 -4.35 -24.32
CA SER A 227 5.93 -4.28 -25.20
C SER A 227 5.16 -2.95 -25.13
N ALA A 228 4.43 -2.61 -26.19
CA ALA A 228 3.51 -1.46 -26.21
C ALA A 228 2.44 -1.58 -25.11
N LEU A 229 2.00 -2.81 -24.78
CA LEU A 229 1.05 -3.06 -23.72
C LEU A 229 1.65 -2.73 -22.34
N ALA A 230 2.89 -3.16 -22.06
CA ALA A 230 3.60 -2.83 -20.82
C ALA A 230 3.80 -1.31 -20.67
N LYS A 231 4.23 -0.63 -21.74
CA LYS A 231 4.36 0.84 -21.75
C LYS A 231 3.04 1.53 -21.41
N LYS A 232 1.92 1.03 -21.94
CA LYS A 232 0.57 1.54 -21.61
C LYS A 232 0.22 1.29 -20.15
N MET A 233 0.53 0.12 -19.59
CA MET A 233 0.26 -0.24 -18.20
C MET A 233 1.12 0.56 -17.21
N PHE A 234 2.41 0.72 -17.48
CA PHE A 234 3.30 1.56 -16.66
C PHE A 234 3.01 3.06 -16.79
N GLY A 235 2.32 3.48 -17.84
CA GLY A 235 1.77 4.84 -17.98
C GLY A 235 0.53 5.11 -17.13
N VAL A 236 0.04 4.14 -16.36
CA VAL A 236 -1.07 4.32 -15.41
C VAL A 236 -0.50 4.73 -14.05
N PRO A 237 -1.05 5.76 -13.37
CA PRO A 237 -0.56 6.19 -12.07
C PRO A 237 -0.48 5.04 -11.06
N GLY A 238 0.64 4.94 -10.38
CA GLY A 238 0.91 3.91 -9.37
C GLY A 238 1.43 2.58 -9.91
N ASN A 239 1.44 2.36 -11.21
CA ASN A 239 2.06 1.20 -11.80
C ASN A 239 3.54 1.49 -12.13
N ILE A 240 4.42 0.62 -11.67
CA ILE A 240 5.87 0.76 -11.85
C ILE A 240 6.48 -0.57 -12.31
N PRO A 241 7.52 -0.56 -13.15
CA PRO A 241 8.30 -1.75 -13.42
C PRO A 241 9.11 -2.13 -12.17
N ILE A 242 9.08 -3.39 -11.79
CA ILE A 242 9.94 -3.94 -10.73
C ILE A 242 10.84 -5.00 -11.35
N ILE A 243 12.13 -4.90 -11.06
CA ILE A 243 13.13 -5.90 -11.44
C ILE A 243 13.95 -6.22 -10.18
N VAL A 244 14.04 -7.51 -9.85
CA VAL A 244 14.79 -8.02 -8.70
C VAL A 244 15.77 -9.07 -9.20
N ASP A 245 17.04 -8.94 -8.86
CA ASP A 245 18.03 -9.97 -9.17
C ASP A 245 17.79 -11.21 -8.30
N ARG A 246 18.04 -12.41 -8.85
CA ARG A 246 17.85 -13.69 -8.11
C ARG A 246 18.57 -13.70 -6.75
N LYS A 247 19.78 -13.15 -6.69
CA LYS A 247 20.59 -13.07 -5.46
C LYS A 247 19.93 -12.25 -4.34
N ASP A 248 19.08 -11.28 -4.69
CA ASP A 248 18.44 -10.38 -3.74
C ASP A 248 17.08 -10.90 -3.25
N MET A 249 16.60 -12.02 -3.80
CA MET A 249 15.33 -12.60 -3.40
C MET A 249 15.41 -13.41 -2.09
N GLY A 250 16.56 -13.97 -1.76
CA GLY A 250 16.68 -15.00 -0.73
C GLY A 250 16.05 -16.33 -1.17
N TYR A 251 15.80 -17.23 -0.22
CA TYR A 251 15.14 -18.54 -0.45
C TYR A 251 15.85 -19.45 -1.46
N GLU A 252 17.19 -19.49 -1.45
CA GLU A 252 18.05 -20.15 -2.48
C GLU A 252 17.68 -21.61 -2.73
N LYS A 253 17.30 -22.34 -1.65
CA LYS A 253 16.98 -23.77 -1.72
C LYS A 253 15.49 -24.07 -1.93
N GLN A 254 14.61 -23.13 -1.61
CA GLN A 254 13.17 -23.35 -1.59
C GLN A 254 12.44 -22.75 -2.79
N ILE A 255 13.02 -21.73 -3.43
CA ILE A 255 12.40 -21.03 -4.57
C ILE A 255 13.23 -21.21 -5.83
N THR A 256 12.59 -21.73 -6.87
CA THR A 256 13.11 -21.73 -8.23
C THR A 256 12.54 -20.53 -8.97
N LEU A 257 13.42 -19.66 -9.48
CA LEU A 257 13.04 -18.56 -10.37
C LEU A 257 12.95 -19.07 -11.80
N ILE A 258 11.78 -19.00 -12.38
CA ILE A 258 11.54 -19.26 -13.80
C ILE A 258 11.69 -17.93 -14.55
N SER A 259 12.84 -17.75 -15.20
CA SER A 259 13.26 -16.49 -15.83
C SER A 259 14.31 -16.78 -16.89
N GLU A 260 14.41 -15.88 -17.89
CA GLU A 260 15.35 -15.97 -19.00
C GLU A 260 16.81 -15.65 -18.60
N ASP A 261 17.00 -14.83 -17.55
CA ASP A 261 18.29 -14.22 -17.22
C ASP A 261 18.50 -14.01 -15.71
N ASN A 262 17.90 -14.85 -14.87
CA ASN A 262 17.98 -14.74 -13.41
C ASN A 262 17.47 -13.42 -12.82
N LYS A 263 16.58 -12.72 -13.55
CA LYS A 263 15.88 -11.52 -13.07
C LYS A 263 14.40 -11.78 -12.93
N LEU A 264 13.86 -11.47 -11.78
CA LEU A 264 12.42 -11.49 -11.51
C LEU A 264 11.82 -10.14 -11.89
N ARG A 265 10.97 -10.14 -12.91
CA ARG A 265 10.26 -8.96 -13.42
C ARG A 265 8.80 -9.04 -13.06
N GLY A 266 8.23 -7.91 -12.66
CA GLY A 266 6.81 -7.82 -12.29
C GLY A 266 6.22 -6.44 -12.50
N LEU A 267 4.90 -6.38 -12.39
CA LEU A 267 4.15 -5.14 -12.33
C LEU A 267 4.08 -4.66 -10.88
N GLY A 268 4.84 -3.63 -10.54
CA GLY A 268 4.86 -3.05 -9.21
C GLY A 268 3.70 -2.10 -8.95
N THR A 269 3.43 -1.88 -7.66
CA THR A 269 2.39 -0.96 -7.20
C THR A 269 2.98 0.04 -6.22
N ALA A 270 2.91 1.31 -6.58
CA ALA A 270 3.19 2.40 -5.67
C ALA A 270 1.94 2.77 -4.86
N PHE A 271 2.15 3.02 -3.59
CA PHE A 271 1.14 3.40 -2.62
C PHE A 271 1.37 4.79 -2.06
N THR A 272 0.33 5.33 -1.51
CA THR A 272 0.31 6.50 -0.63
C THR A 272 -0.69 6.23 0.49
N ASP A 273 -0.53 6.88 1.63
CA ASP A 273 -1.62 6.99 2.57
C ASP A 273 -2.32 8.34 2.35
N VAL A 274 -3.65 8.32 2.32
CA VAL A 274 -4.48 9.47 2.00
C VAL A 274 -5.31 9.93 3.18
N VAL A 275 -5.53 11.24 3.24
CA VAL A 275 -6.42 11.92 4.18
C VAL A 275 -7.41 12.79 3.42
N HIS A 276 -8.48 13.21 4.11
CA HIS A 276 -9.37 14.23 3.56
C HIS A 276 -8.68 15.61 3.59
N LYS A 277 -8.85 16.41 2.55
CA LYS A 277 -8.24 17.76 2.41
C LYS A 277 -8.55 18.74 3.55
N LYS A 278 -9.61 18.47 4.33
CA LYS A 278 -10.04 19.29 5.48
C LYS A 278 -9.34 18.90 6.79
N MET A 279 -8.52 17.83 6.81
CA MET A 279 -7.75 17.51 8.01
C MET A 279 -6.87 18.70 8.39
N SER A 280 -6.72 18.97 9.68
CA SER A 280 -5.95 20.13 10.16
C SER A 280 -4.52 20.11 9.64
N PHE A 281 -4.04 21.28 9.19
CA PHE A 281 -2.65 21.47 8.73
C PHE A 281 -1.65 21.01 9.79
N ASP A 282 -1.81 21.46 11.04
CA ASP A 282 -0.89 21.16 12.15
C ASP A 282 -0.91 19.68 12.51
N LEU A 283 -2.10 19.05 12.51
CA LEU A 283 -2.22 17.62 12.77
C LEU A 283 -1.50 16.80 11.69
N VAL A 284 -1.74 17.09 10.42
CA VAL A 284 -1.06 16.40 9.31
C VAL A 284 0.45 16.64 9.36
N LYS A 285 0.90 17.87 9.65
CA LYS A 285 2.32 18.17 9.79
C LYS A 285 2.96 17.32 10.90
N LYS A 286 2.31 17.21 12.08
CA LYS A 286 2.78 16.35 13.18
C LYS A 286 2.79 14.88 12.82
N ILE A 287 1.76 14.36 12.14
CA ILE A 287 1.67 12.97 11.68
C ILE A 287 2.84 12.65 10.72
N VAL A 288 3.08 13.51 9.74
CA VAL A 288 4.14 13.29 8.74
C VAL A 288 5.53 13.45 9.34
N ALA A 289 5.74 14.43 10.24
CA ALA A 289 7.00 14.57 10.98
C ALA A 289 7.29 13.34 11.85
N ALA A 290 6.28 12.77 12.50
CA ALA A 290 6.39 11.53 13.26
C ALA A 290 6.79 10.35 12.34
N HIS A 291 6.20 10.23 11.16
CA HIS A 291 6.57 9.22 10.15
C HIS A 291 8.03 9.38 9.73
N ILE A 292 8.44 10.58 9.32
CA ILE A 292 9.80 10.87 8.85
C ILE A 292 10.84 10.50 9.92
N SER A 293 10.62 10.91 11.17
CA SER A 293 11.55 10.67 12.28
C SER A 293 11.70 9.20 12.66
N THR A 294 10.85 8.32 12.12
CA THR A 294 10.82 6.89 12.46
C THR A 294 10.93 5.96 11.25
N LEU A 295 11.34 6.49 10.09
CA LEU A 295 11.51 5.68 8.86
C LEU A 295 12.48 4.51 9.05
N ASP A 296 13.58 4.70 9.77
CA ASP A 296 14.54 3.63 10.05
C ASP A 296 13.96 2.57 10.98
N ARG A 297 13.13 2.96 11.95
CA ARG A 297 12.38 2.02 12.79
C ARG A 297 11.37 1.22 11.95
N LEU A 298 10.67 1.88 11.02
CA LEU A 298 9.74 1.21 10.10
C LEU A 298 10.46 0.19 9.21
N LYS A 299 11.63 0.52 8.65
CA LYS A 299 12.46 -0.41 7.88
C LYS A 299 12.88 -1.65 8.68
N LYS A 300 13.07 -1.51 9.99
CA LYS A 300 13.45 -2.60 10.91
C LYS A 300 12.24 -3.38 11.45
N ARG A 301 11.00 -2.96 11.18
CA ARG A 301 9.80 -3.59 11.75
C ARG A 301 9.64 -5.05 11.33
N THR A 302 9.97 -5.37 10.08
CA THR A 302 10.00 -6.74 9.55
C THR A 302 11.14 -6.90 8.55
N ALA A 303 11.57 -8.14 8.30
CA ALA A 303 12.68 -8.40 7.38
C ALA A 303 12.44 -7.83 5.97
N PHE A 304 11.21 -7.89 5.47
CA PHE A 304 10.89 -7.41 4.12
C PHE A 304 10.76 -5.89 4.02
N MET A 305 10.49 -5.18 5.11
CA MET A 305 10.39 -3.72 5.09
C MET A 305 11.73 -3.05 4.73
N LYS A 306 12.87 -3.73 4.88
CA LYS A 306 14.18 -3.24 4.44
C LYS A 306 14.24 -3.00 2.92
N ALA A 307 13.53 -3.82 2.14
CA ALA A 307 13.48 -3.75 0.68
C ALA A 307 12.40 -2.79 0.15
N VAL A 308 11.58 -2.22 1.03
CA VAL A 308 10.52 -1.29 0.63
C VAL A 308 11.10 0.11 0.41
N GLY A 309 10.82 0.69 -0.75
CA GLY A 309 11.12 2.11 -1.03
C GLY A 309 10.18 3.01 -0.26
N LEU A 310 10.53 3.31 0.99
CA LEU A 310 9.80 4.26 1.84
C LEU A 310 10.18 5.70 1.48
N ALA A 311 9.23 6.62 1.60
CA ALA A 311 9.43 8.04 1.28
C ALA A 311 9.94 8.27 -0.15
N GLU A 312 9.42 7.53 -1.12
CA GLU A 312 9.83 7.63 -2.52
C GLU A 312 9.29 8.92 -3.15
N MET A 313 10.15 9.91 -3.31
CA MET A 313 9.79 11.23 -3.84
C MET A 313 10.02 11.36 -5.35
N ASP A 314 10.78 10.44 -5.96
CA ASP A 314 11.00 10.45 -7.41
C ASP A 314 9.69 10.08 -8.15
N PRO A 315 9.11 10.99 -8.96
CA PRO A 315 7.87 10.72 -9.69
C PRO A 315 7.99 9.55 -10.67
N LYS A 316 9.19 9.25 -11.16
CA LYS A 316 9.43 8.12 -12.07
C LYS A 316 9.35 6.79 -11.33
N LYS A 317 9.75 6.75 -10.07
CA LYS A 317 9.72 5.55 -9.22
C LYS A 317 8.41 5.38 -8.45
N SER A 318 7.77 6.48 -8.03
CA SER A 318 6.49 6.46 -7.33
C SER A 318 5.29 6.48 -8.29
N SER A 319 5.47 6.92 -9.53
CA SER A 319 4.38 7.20 -10.47
C SER A 319 3.28 8.13 -9.89
N PHE A 320 3.68 9.02 -8.96
CA PHE A 320 2.75 9.91 -8.26
C PHE A 320 2.23 11.03 -9.17
N CYS A 321 3.08 11.53 -10.05
CA CYS A 321 2.79 12.61 -11.00
C CYS A 321 2.22 12.09 -12.33
N GLY A 322 2.14 12.94 -13.34
CA GLY A 322 1.64 12.59 -14.66
C GLY A 322 0.11 12.67 -14.74
N LYS A 323 -0.56 11.55 -14.99
CA LYS A 323 -2.03 11.52 -15.13
C LYS A 323 -2.77 11.65 -13.79
N SER A 324 -2.10 11.38 -12.67
CA SER A 324 -2.67 11.59 -11.33
C SER A 324 -2.76 13.09 -11.03
N LYS A 325 -3.90 13.51 -10.47
CA LYS A 325 -4.09 14.87 -9.95
C LYS A 325 -4.03 14.90 -8.42
N LEU A 326 -3.64 13.79 -7.79
CA LEU A 326 -3.47 13.71 -6.35
C LEU A 326 -2.30 14.61 -5.94
N LYS A 327 -2.50 15.39 -4.89
CA LYS A 327 -1.50 16.27 -4.30
C LYS A 327 -1.23 15.85 -2.86
N TYR A 328 -0.06 16.20 -2.35
CA TYR A 328 0.20 16.12 -0.92
C TYR A 328 -0.68 17.11 -0.15
N HIS A 329 -1.00 16.77 1.10
CA HIS A 329 -1.60 17.73 2.02
C HIS A 329 -0.61 18.85 2.35
N ALA A 330 -1.09 20.08 2.52
CA ALA A 330 -0.21 21.21 2.79
C ALA A 330 0.68 21.00 4.04
N GLY A 331 0.13 20.42 5.11
CA GLY A 331 0.90 20.03 6.30
C GLY A 331 1.95 18.96 6.00
N ALA A 332 1.67 18.01 5.09
CA ALA A 332 2.64 17.02 4.65
C ALA A 332 3.79 17.68 3.86
N VAL A 333 3.45 18.59 2.93
CA VAL A 333 4.46 19.37 2.18
C VAL A 333 5.41 20.10 3.13
N ALA A 334 4.86 20.77 4.16
CA ALA A 334 5.66 21.48 5.16
C ALA A 334 6.61 20.54 5.90
N ALA A 335 6.11 19.42 6.43
CA ALA A 335 6.93 18.46 7.18
C ALA A 335 8.05 17.85 6.32
N TRP A 336 7.76 17.46 5.07
CA TRP A 336 8.76 16.91 4.16
C TRP A 336 9.84 17.93 3.80
N LYS A 337 9.47 19.20 3.55
CA LYS A 337 10.43 20.29 3.26
C LYS A 337 11.32 20.59 4.47
N GLU A 338 10.76 20.65 5.66
CA GLU A 338 11.52 20.85 6.91
C GLU A 338 12.52 19.72 7.18
N ALA A 339 12.19 18.51 6.76
CA ALA A 339 13.09 17.36 6.83
C ALA A 339 14.11 17.28 5.68
N GLY A 340 14.16 18.29 4.80
CA GLY A 340 15.13 18.38 3.70
C GLY A 340 14.75 17.61 2.43
N TYR A 341 13.53 17.05 2.33
CA TYR A 341 13.09 16.35 1.13
C TYR A 341 12.63 17.32 0.03
N LYS A 342 12.98 16.99 -1.21
CA LYS A 342 12.52 17.72 -2.40
C LYS A 342 11.28 17.05 -2.98
N LEU A 343 10.12 17.66 -2.79
CA LEU A 343 8.89 17.18 -3.40
C LEU A 343 8.79 17.62 -4.87
N PRO A 344 8.26 16.77 -5.75
CA PRO A 344 8.02 17.16 -7.14
C PRO A 344 6.95 18.27 -7.19
N ALA A 345 7.15 19.26 -8.07
CA ALA A 345 6.23 20.40 -8.20
C ALA A 345 4.78 19.97 -8.54
N CYS A 346 4.62 18.88 -9.32
CA CYS A 346 3.31 18.33 -9.67
C CYS A 346 2.52 17.77 -8.48
N ALA A 347 3.16 17.52 -7.35
CA ALA A 347 2.56 16.93 -6.15
C ALA A 347 2.28 17.94 -5.03
N GLN A 348 2.64 19.20 -5.23
CA GLN A 348 2.43 20.31 -4.28
C GLN A 348 1.12 21.05 -4.50
#